data_d2b383b36893769bf51485e5e3dcd2d9
#
_entry.id   d2b383b36893769bf51485e5e3dcd2d9
#
_cell.length_a   1.000
_cell.length_b   1.000
_cell.length_c   1.000
_cell.angle_alpha   90.00
_cell.angle_beta   90.00
_cell.angle_gamma   90.00
#
_symmetry.space_group_name_H-M   'P 1'
#
loop_
_entity.id
_entity.type
_entity.pdbx_description
1 polymer ?
#
loop_
_entity_poly.entity_id
_entity_poly.type
_entity_poly.pdbx_seq_one_letter_code
_entity_poly.pdbx_strand_id
1 'polypeptide(L)'
;LNPVITGWGNYYRYGASTNAFHGCDNHIYNLTKKWALRRHPKKRKSWVADKYWHEIRGRKWTFAWKYETKSKKVNYLTLKRLSDIHYTPYKQVKGEANPFDPEYDDYFFQRKEQQMLESLKGRKSLLYLWNKQKRTCPLCGKEIDCTKAWNVNEISVGGSIVRQLVHNNCYKRNKRNC
;
A
#
# COMPACT_ATOMS: atom_id res chain seq x y z
N LEU A 1 10.85 -3.19 13.00
CA LEU A 1 10.43 -4.42 12.34
C LEU A 1 9.45 -4.15 11.18
N ASN A 2 8.44 -3.25 11.33
CA ASN A 2 7.47 -2.94 10.28
C ASN A 2 8.08 -2.51 8.93
N PRO A 3 9.12 -1.66 8.84
CA PRO A 3 9.75 -1.33 7.56
C PRO A 3 10.36 -2.56 6.87
N VAL A 4 10.98 -3.46 7.65
CA VAL A 4 11.57 -4.71 7.13
C VAL A 4 10.47 -5.62 6.57
N ILE A 5 9.39 -5.86 7.33
CA ILE A 5 8.24 -6.66 6.88
C ILE A 5 7.64 -6.08 5.59
N THR A 6 7.47 -4.76 5.53
CA THR A 6 6.90 -4.10 4.35
C THR A 6 7.84 -4.18 3.14
N GLY A 7 9.14 -3.97 3.34
CA GLY A 7 10.13 -4.04 2.27
C GLY A 7 10.25 -5.45 1.69
N TRP A 8 10.36 -6.45 2.56
CA TRP A 8 10.42 -7.86 2.19
C TRP A 8 9.16 -8.31 1.44
N GLY A 9 8.01 -8.02 2.01
CA GLY A 9 6.75 -8.39 1.40
C GLY A 9 6.53 -7.73 0.04
N ASN A 10 6.89 -6.46 -0.12
CA ASN A 10 6.80 -5.78 -1.40
C ASN A 10 7.76 -6.35 -2.45
N TYR A 11 8.93 -6.81 -2.05
CA TYR A 11 9.89 -7.43 -2.93
C TYR A 11 9.39 -8.80 -3.44
N TYR A 12 8.90 -9.66 -2.53
CA TYR A 12 8.50 -11.03 -2.85
C TYR A 12 7.03 -11.18 -3.31
N ARG A 13 6.22 -10.11 -3.27
CA ARG A 13 4.79 -10.18 -3.65
C ARG A 13 4.52 -10.60 -5.08
N TYR A 14 5.51 -10.55 -5.95
CA TYR A 14 5.39 -10.93 -7.36
C TYR A 14 5.58 -12.43 -7.62
N GLY A 15 6.06 -13.17 -6.66
CA GLY A 15 6.21 -14.62 -6.71
C GLY A 15 5.11 -15.36 -5.95
N ALA A 16 5.08 -16.68 -6.03
CA ALA A 16 4.15 -17.55 -5.30
C ALA A 16 4.50 -17.59 -3.79
N SER A 17 4.47 -16.44 -3.12
CA SER A 17 4.99 -16.23 -1.76
C SER A 17 3.96 -16.41 -0.64
N THR A 18 2.69 -16.69 -0.96
CA THR A 18 1.60 -16.74 0.04
C THR A 18 1.90 -17.69 1.19
N ASN A 19 2.31 -18.93 0.89
CA ASN A 19 2.62 -19.91 1.93
C ASN A 19 3.87 -19.52 2.74
N ALA A 20 4.88 -18.96 2.08
CA ALA A 20 6.07 -18.45 2.75
C ALA A 20 5.73 -17.28 3.69
N PHE A 21 4.85 -16.37 3.26
CA PHE A 21 4.39 -15.26 4.09
C PHE A 21 3.65 -15.73 5.33
N HIS A 22 2.76 -16.72 5.21
CA HIS A 22 2.09 -17.32 6.37
C HIS A 22 3.09 -18.01 7.32
N GLY A 23 4.07 -18.73 6.78
CA GLY A 23 5.14 -19.35 7.57
C GLY A 23 5.96 -18.32 8.34
N CYS A 24 6.37 -17.22 7.68
CA CYS A 24 7.09 -16.13 8.31
C CYS A 24 6.25 -15.43 9.40
N ASP A 25 4.96 -15.17 9.15
CA ASP A 25 4.07 -14.58 10.13
C ASP A 25 3.93 -15.45 11.38
N ASN A 26 3.81 -16.77 11.20
CA ASN A 26 3.77 -17.73 12.32
C ASN A 26 5.09 -17.72 13.11
N HIS A 27 6.23 -17.64 12.42
CA HIS A 27 7.54 -17.52 13.07
C HIS A 27 7.65 -16.22 13.86
N ILE A 28 7.27 -15.09 13.30
CA ILE A 28 7.24 -13.78 13.97
C ILE A 28 6.33 -13.82 15.20
N TYR A 29 5.16 -14.44 15.08
CA TYR A 29 4.25 -14.64 16.22
C TYR A 29 4.93 -15.43 17.35
N ASN A 30 5.59 -16.53 17.05
CA ASN A 30 6.26 -17.35 18.03
C ASN A 30 7.42 -16.61 18.70
N LEU A 31 8.18 -15.83 17.95
CA LEU A 31 9.28 -15.01 18.49
C LEU A 31 8.75 -13.90 19.41
N THR A 32 7.71 -13.18 18.98
CA THR A 32 7.10 -12.12 19.80
C THR A 32 6.48 -12.68 21.08
N LYS A 33 5.86 -13.87 21.01
CA LYS A 33 5.33 -14.58 22.16
C LYS A 33 6.44 -14.96 23.15
N LYS A 34 7.52 -15.57 22.67
CA LYS A 34 8.69 -15.91 23.50
C LYS A 34 9.30 -14.66 24.15
N TRP A 35 9.42 -13.57 23.40
CA TRP A 35 9.92 -12.30 23.89
C TRP A 35 9.01 -11.73 25.01
N ALA A 36 7.69 -11.70 24.79
CA ALA A 36 6.75 -11.16 25.74
C ALA A 36 6.73 -11.95 27.07
N LEU A 37 6.79 -13.28 26.99
CA LEU A 37 6.86 -14.15 28.18
C LEU A 37 8.17 -13.96 28.95
N ARG A 38 9.31 -13.83 28.27
CA ARG A 38 10.61 -13.55 28.93
C ARG A 38 10.63 -12.19 29.62
N ARG A 39 9.95 -11.20 29.06
CA ARG A 39 9.86 -9.86 29.64
C ARG A 39 9.02 -9.81 30.92
N HIS A 40 8.10 -10.75 31.08
CA HIS A 40 7.17 -10.81 32.21
C HIS A 40 7.14 -12.19 32.90
N PRO A 41 8.27 -12.66 33.46
CA PRO A 41 8.38 -14.03 33.98
C PRO A 41 7.44 -14.32 35.15
N LYS A 42 7.09 -13.29 35.94
CA LYS A 42 6.22 -13.41 37.13
C LYS A 42 4.72 -13.23 36.82
N LYS A 43 4.33 -13.04 35.52
CA LYS A 43 2.94 -12.84 35.13
C LYS A 43 2.35 -14.06 34.43
N ARG A 44 1.04 -14.26 34.58
CA ARG A 44 0.31 -15.34 33.92
C ARG A 44 0.32 -15.11 32.38
N LYS A 45 0.28 -16.18 31.60
CA LYS A 45 0.27 -16.13 30.14
C LYS A 45 -0.92 -15.34 29.58
N SER A 46 -2.11 -15.44 30.21
CA SER A 46 -3.28 -14.64 29.85
C SER A 46 -3.02 -13.14 29.98
N TRP A 47 -2.49 -12.71 31.11
CA TRP A 47 -2.15 -11.30 31.34
C TRP A 47 -1.16 -10.76 30.28
N VAL A 48 -0.15 -11.57 29.92
CA VAL A 48 0.81 -11.20 28.87
C VAL A 48 0.12 -11.09 27.51
N ALA A 49 -0.80 -12.01 27.21
CA ALA A 49 -1.57 -11.97 25.98
C ALA A 49 -2.44 -10.70 25.90
N ASP A 50 -3.20 -10.40 26.95
CA ASP A 50 -4.07 -9.21 27.02
C ASP A 50 -3.28 -7.90 26.90
N LYS A 51 -2.02 -7.89 27.37
CA LYS A 51 -1.15 -6.71 27.27
C LYS A 51 -0.64 -6.43 25.88
N TYR A 52 -0.34 -7.45 25.08
CA TYR A 52 0.36 -7.31 23.79
C TYR A 52 -0.47 -7.68 22.58
N TRP A 53 -1.52 -8.48 22.73
CA TRP A 53 -2.40 -8.86 21.61
C TRP A 53 -3.78 -8.27 21.82
N HIS A 54 -4.21 -7.48 20.84
CA HIS A 54 -5.48 -6.78 20.91
C HIS A 54 -6.34 -7.12 19.70
N GLU A 55 -7.66 -6.96 19.85
CA GLU A 55 -8.56 -6.98 18.70
C GLU A 55 -8.53 -5.61 18.03
N ILE A 56 -8.07 -5.59 16.79
CA ILE A 56 -7.92 -4.36 16.01
C ILE A 56 -8.54 -4.57 14.62
N ARG A 57 -9.50 -3.75 14.26
CA ARG A 57 -10.23 -3.82 12.98
C ARG A 57 -10.85 -5.19 12.72
N GLY A 58 -11.50 -5.79 13.72
CA GLY A 58 -12.15 -7.10 13.64
C GLY A 58 -11.19 -8.30 13.62
N ARG A 59 -9.90 -8.06 13.80
CA ARG A 59 -8.88 -9.11 13.82
C ARG A 59 -8.41 -9.33 15.25
N LYS A 60 -8.75 -10.50 15.81
CA LYS A 60 -8.24 -10.96 17.11
C LYS A 60 -6.73 -11.25 17.02
N TRP A 61 -6.02 -11.18 18.12
CA TRP A 61 -4.61 -11.55 18.21
C TRP A 61 -3.64 -10.70 17.33
N THR A 62 -3.88 -9.39 17.27
CA THR A 62 -2.94 -8.47 16.64
C THR A 62 -1.93 -7.98 17.66
N PHE A 63 -0.63 -8.27 17.44
CA PHE A 63 0.44 -7.76 18.32
C PHE A 63 0.56 -6.25 18.15
N ALA A 64 0.35 -5.51 19.22
CA ALA A 64 0.33 -4.06 19.20
C ALA A 64 0.77 -3.43 20.51
N TRP A 65 1.32 -2.23 20.41
CA TRP A 65 1.60 -1.35 21.54
C TRP A 65 0.48 -0.32 21.65
N LYS A 66 -0.20 -0.33 22.81
CA LYS A 66 -1.23 0.65 23.15
C LYS A 66 -0.56 1.93 23.67
N TYR A 67 -0.89 3.08 23.10
CA TYR A 67 -0.41 4.38 23.57
C TYR A 67 -1.51 5.43 23.51
N GLU A 68 -1.39 6.44 24.38
CA GLU A 68 -2.30 7.58 24.42
C GLU A 68 -1.70 8.76 23.67
N THR A 69 -2.52 9.40 22.84
CA THR A 69 -2.15 10.64 22.15
C THR A 69 -2.35 11.83 23.08
N LYS A 70 -1.77 12.99 22.73
CA LYS A 70 -1.97 14.26 23.46
C LYS A 70 -3.45 14.63 23.65
N SER A 71 -4.31 14.17 22.76
CA SER A 71 -5.78 14.34 22.81
C SER A 71 -6.50 13.26 23.65
N LYS A 72 -5.78 12.51 24.50
CA LYS A 72 -6.32 11.40 25.34
C LYS A 72 -7.00 10.28 24.53
N LYS A 73 -6.80 10.22 23.19
CA LYS A 73 -7.28 9.11 22.37
C LYS A 73 -6.30 7.94 22.44
N VAL A 74 -6.86 6.75 22.66
CA VAL A 74 -6.09 5.50 22.66
C VAL A 74 -5.82 5.09 21.22
N ASN A 75 -4.54 4.93 20.89
CA ASN A 75 -4.08 4.43 19.60
C ASN A 75 -3.23 3.17 19.76
N TYR A 76 -3.09 2.42 18.68
CA TYR A 76 -2.32 1.18 18.63
C TYR A 76 -1.25 1.24 17.56
N LEU A 77 -0.01 1.01 17.95
CA LEU A 77 1.07 0.75 17.02
C LEU A 77 1.13 -0.75 16.76
N THR A 78 0.61 -1.18 15.61
CA THR A 78 0.47 -2.60 15.26
C THR A 78 1.71 -3.14 14.55
N LEU A 79 2.04 -4.39 14.84
CA LEU A 79 2.98 -5.14 14.02
C LEU A 79 2.29 -5.57 12.72
N LYS A 80 2.89 -5.23 11.59
CA LYS A 80 2.40 -5.63 10.27
C LYS A 80 2.62 -7.13 10.04
N ARG A 81 1.82 -7.71 9.15
CA ARG A 81 1.95 -9.11 8.73
C ARG A 81 2.30 -9.15 7.25
N LEU A 82 3.11 -10.13 6.88
CA LEU A 82 3.43 -10.38 5.47
C LEU A 82 2.21 -10.86 4.68
N SER A 83 1.35 -11.67 5.32
CA SER A 83 0.10 -12.17 4.73
C SER A 83 -0.93 -11.07 4.39
N ASP A 84 -0.77 -9.85 4.91
CA ASP A 84 -1.61 -8.70 4.54
C ASP A 84 -1.16 -8.04 3.23
N ILE A 85 0.00 -8.44 2.70
CA ILE A 85 0.54 -7.90 1.45
C ILE A 85 -0.07 -8.68 0.29
N HIS A 86 -0.80 -7.96 -0.55
CA HIS A 86 -1.49 -8.57 -1.68
C HIS A 86 -0.51 -9.13 -2.71
N TYR A 87 -0.71 -10.38 -3.10
CA TYR A 87 -0.01 -10.99 -4.22
C TYR A 87 -0.33 -10.25 -5.52
N THR A 88 0.69 -9.91 -6.27
CA THR A 88 0.55 -9.25 -7.57
C THR A 88 1.30 -10.08 -8.60
N PRO A 89 0.59 -10.83 -9.48
CA PRO A 89 1.24 -11.68 -10.46
C PRO A 89 2.13 -10.83 -11.39
N TYR A 90 3.35 -11.30 -11.61
CA TYR A 90 4.23 -10.70 -12.59
C TYR A 90 3.74 -11.08 -13.99
N LYS A 91 3.40 -10.08 -14.80
CA LYS A 91 3.06 -10.27 -16.21
C LYS A 91 4.32 -10.11 -17.05
N GLN A 92 4.81 -11.20 -17.59
CA GLN A 92 5.95 -11.18 -18.50
C GLN A 92 5.65 -10.30 -19.73
N VAL A 93 6.67 -9.60 -20.23
CA VAL A 93 6.65 -8.99 -21.55
C VAL A 93 6.78 -10.11 -22.57
N LYS A 94 6.06 -10.03 -23.70
CA LYS A 94 6.26 -10.97 -24.81
C LYS A 94 7.73 -10.90 -25.26
N GLY A 95 8.38 -12.05 -25.44
CA GLY A 95 9.81 -12.10 -25.77
C GLY A 95 10.19 -11.38 -27.06
N GLU A 96 9.25 -11.34 -28.01
CA GLU A 96 9.40 -10.67 -29.31
C GLU A 96 9.11 -9.17 -29.26
N ALA A 97 8.48 -8.66 -28.17
CA ALA A 97 8.06 -7.27 -28.07
C ALA A 97 9.27 -6.36 -27.78
N ASN A 98 9.65 -5.58 -28.78
CA ASN A 98 10.69 -4.58 -28.66
C ASN A 98 10.07 -3.20 -28.34
N PRO A 99 10.48 -2.53 -27.22
CA PRO A 99 9.95 -1.22 -26.84
C PRO A 99 10.28 -0.08 -27.83
N PHE A 100 11.21 -0.30 -28.73
CA PHE A 100 11.64 0.68 -29.74
C PHE A 100 11.04 0.42 -31.12
N ASP A 101 10.21 -0.61 -31.24
CA ASP A 101 9.55 -0.97 -32.50
C ASP A 101 8.11 -0.44 -32.48
N PRO A 102 7.73 0.44 -33.43
CA PRO A 102 6.38 1.02 -33.50
C PRO A 102 5.25 0.00 -33.60
N GLU A 103 5.52 -1.21 -34.12
CA GLU A 103 4.53 -2.28 -34.22
C GLU A 103 4.02 -2.72 -32.83
N TYR A 104 4.83 -2.57 -31.78
CA TYR A 104 4.48 -2.93 -30.41
C TYR A 104 3.99 -1.77 -29.54
N ASP A 105 3.82 -0.56 -30.09
CA ASP A 105 3.37 0.60 -29.34
C ASP A 105 2.01 0.36 -28.69
N ASP A 106 1.05 -0.20 -29.40
CA ASP A 106 -0.28 -0.53 -28.89
C ASP A 106 -0.22 -1.57 -27.76
N TYR A 107 0.65 -2.57 -27.89
CA TYR A 107 0.85 -3.57 -26.85
C TYR A 107 1.39 -2.95 -25.57
N PHE A 108 2.42 -2.12 -25.66
CA PHE A 108 2.98 -1.43 -24.47
C PHE A 108 2.01 -0.40 -23.91
N PHE A 109 1.22 0.24 -24.74
CA PHE A 109 0.17 1.15 -24.33
C PHE A 109 -0.88 0.43 -23.48
N GLN A 110 -1.46 -0.65 -23.97
CA GLN A 110 -2.45 -1.45 -23.22
C GLN A 110 -1.87 -2.01 -21.92
N ARG A 111 -0.60 -2.41 -21.94
CA ARG A 111 0.10 -2.89 -20.74
C ARG A 111 0.22 -1.79 -19.68
N LYS A 112 0.58 -0.57 -20.05
CA LYS A 112 0.62 0.59 -19.14
C LYS A 112 -0.75 0.93 -18.56
N GLU A 113 -1.80 0.90 -19.40
CA GLU A 113 -3.18 1.12 -18.92
C GLU A 113 -3.60 0.09 -17.89
N GLN A 114 -3.29 -1.17 -18.13
CA GLN A 114 -3.63 -2.24 -17.21
C GLN A 114 -2.89 -2.13 -15.88
N GLN A 115 -1.59 -1.82 -15.91
CA GLN A 115 -0.79 -1.54 -14.71
C GLN A 115 -1.35 -0.34 -13.93
N MET A 116 -1.75 0.71 -14.64
CA MET A 116 -2.36 1.88 -14.01
C MET A 116 -3.72 1.55 -13.40
N LEU A 117 -4.56 0.76 -14.07
CA LEU A 117 -5.85 0.32 -13.55
C LEU A 117 -5.68 -0.47 -12.25
N GLU A 118 -4.70 -1.34 -12.15
CA GLU A 118 -4.36 -2.06 -10.92
C GLU A 118 -3.92 -1.10 -9.80
N SER A 119 -3.09 -0.11 -10.12
CA SER A 119 -2.70 0.96 -9.20
C SER A 119 -3.92 1.77 -8.71
N LEU A 120 -4.89 2.00 -9.59
CA LEU A 120 -6.16 2.68 -9.28
C LEU A 120 -7.19 1.77 -8.58
N LYS A 121 -6.80 0.56 -8.17
CA LYS A 121 -7.66 -0.44 -7.51
C LYS A 121 -8.90 -0.81 -8.34
N GLY A 122 -8.75 -0.92 -9.66
CA GLY A 122 -9.81 -1.27 -10.60
C GLY A 122 -10.86 -0.17 -10.85
N ARG A 123 -10.62 1.06 -10.41
CA ARG A 123 -11.56 2.18 -10.57
C ARG A 123 -11.52 2.76 -11.99
N LYS A 124 -12.39 2.28 -12.87
CA LYS A 124 -12.49 2.73 -14.26
C LYS A 124 -12.70 4.24 -14.42
N SER A 125 -13.42 4.88 -13.49
CA SER A 125 -13.62 6.35 -13.48
C SER A 125 -12.31 7.13 -13.31
N LEU A 126 -11.40 6.62 -12.49
CA LEU A 126 -10.08 7.23 -12.32
C LEU A 126 -9.16 6.95 -13.51
N LEU A 127 -9.30 5.80 -14.16
CA LEU A 127 -8.58 5.49 -15.39
C LEU A 127 -9.03 6.42 -16.53
N TYR A 128 -10.34 6.65 -16.66
CA TYR A 128 -10.87 7.64 -17.59
C TYR A 128 -10.31 9.04 -17.34
N LEU A 129 -10.26 9.44 -16.08
CA LEU A 129 -9.69 10.73 -15.69
C LEU A 129 -8.20 10.84 -16.05
N TRP A 130 -7.42 9.80 -15.80
CA TRP A 130 -6.00 9.69 -16.16
C TRP A 130 -5.77 9.81 -17.68
N ASN A 131 -6.58 9.11 -18.48
CA ASN A 131 -6.53 9.21 -19.95
C ASN A 131 -6.94 10.60 -20.44
N LYS A 132 -8.02 11.19 -19.87
CA LYS A 132 -8.49 12.55 -20.20
C LYS A 132 -7.41 13.61 -19.95
N GLN A 133 -6.57 13.42 -18.92
CA GLN A 133 -5.44 14.28 -18.59
C GLN A 133 -4.17 13.98 -19.43
N LYS A 134 -4.27 13.19 -20.49
CA LYS A 134 -3.12 12.74 -21.30
C LYS A 134 -2.00 12.14 -20.42
N ARG A 135 -2.39 11.45 -19.34
CA ARG A 135 -1.51 10.77 -18.36
C ARG A 135 -0.58 11.70 -17.59
N THR A 136 -0.76 13.00 -17.67
CA THR A 136 0.10 13.99 -17.02
C THR A 136 -0.54 14.59 -15.78
N CYS A 137 0.29 14.96 -14.82
CA CYS A 137 -0.13 15.69 -13.63
C CYS A 137 -0.34 17.17 -13.99
N PRO A 138 -1.53 17.75 -13.82
CA PRO A 138 -1.81 19.15 -14.18
C PRO A 138 -1.02 20.16 -13.34
N LEU A 139 -0.48 19.74 -12.18
CA LEU A 139 0.31 20.64 -11.30
C LEU A 139 1.80 20.71 -11.65
N CYS A 140 2.38 19.69 -12.26
CA CYS A 140 3.81 19.66 -12.57
C CYS A 140 4.15 19.26 -14.01
N GLY A 141 3.16 18.91 -14.84
CA GLY A 141 3.33 18.49 -16.23
C GLY A 141 3.99 17.11 -16.44
N LYS A 142 4.44 16.46 -15.36
CA LYS A 142 5.11 15.15 -15.46
C LYS A 142 4.11 14.01 -15.55
N GLU A 143 4.51 12.91 -16.20
CA GLU A 143 3.68 11.72 -16.35
C GLU A 143 3.34 11.10 -14.97
N ILE A 144 2.08 10.69 -14.81
CA ILE A 144 1.59 9.91 -13.68
C ILE A 144 1.64 8.45 -14.10
N ASP A 145 2.53 7.69 -13.50
CA ASP A 145 2.69 6.26 -13.71
C ASP A 145 2.25 5.44 -12.49
N CYS A 146 2.18 4.12 -12.66
CA CYS A 146 1.80 3.19 -11.59
C CYS A 146 2.85 3.09 -10.46
N THR A 147 4.08 3.61 -10.65
CA THR A 147 5.17 3.52 -9.68
C THR A 147 5.13 4.61 -8.65
N LYS A 148 4.51 5.74 -8.98
CA LYS A 148 4.42 6.92 -8.11
C LYS A 148 3.08 6.98 -7.39
N ALA A 149 3.10 7.38 -6.13
CA ALA A 149 1.89 7.61 -5.38
C ALA A 149 1.12 8.81 -5.97
N TRP A 150 -0.16 8.62 -6.17
CA TRP A 150 -1.10 9.60 -6.72
C TRP A 150 -2.19 9.96 -5.71
N ASN A 151 -2.89 11.06 -5.95
CA ASN A 151 -4.06 11.48 -5.20
C ASN A 151 -5.08 12.13 -6.13
N VAL A 152 -6.34 12.18 -5.69
CA VAL A 152 -7.40 12.94 -6.39
C VAL A 152 -7.45 14.34 -5.79
N ASN A 153 -7.28 15.34 -6.64
CA ASN A 153 -7.45 16.74 -6.30
C ASN A 153 -8.81 17.23 -6.83
N GLU A 154 -9.57 17.87 -5.98
CA GLU A 154 -10.85 18.49 -6.35
C GLU A 154 -10.66 20.00 -6.38
N ILE A 155 -10.97 20.60 -7.51
CA ILE A 155 -10.89 22.06 -7.72
C ILE A 155 -12.28 22.58 -8.10
N SER A 156 -12.65 23.72 -7.55
CA SER A 156 -13.88 24.41 -7.95
C SER A 156 -13.56 25.35 -9.12
N VAL A 157 -14.21 25.10 -10.25
CA VAL A 157 -14.07 25.94 -11.45
C VAL A 157 -15.47 26.36 -11.87
N GLY A 158 -15.77 27.65 -11.79
CA GLY A 158 -17.07 28.18 -12.20
C GLY A 158 -18.29 27.54 -11.44
N GLY A 159 -18.12 27.22 -10.16
CA GLY A 159 -19.17 26.57 -9.34
C GLY A 159 -19.30 25.06 -9.52
N SER A 160 -18.54 24.45 -10.43
CA SER A 160 -18.50 23.01 -10.62
C SER A 160 -17.25 22.39 -10.01
N ILE A 161 -17.38 21.20 -9.40
CA ILE A 161 -16.25 20.46 -8.85
C ILE A 161 -15.62 19.62 -9.96
N VAL A 162 -14.38 19.95 -10.30
CA VAL A 162 -13.56 19.19 -11.26
C VAL A 162 -12.58 18.33 -10.50
N ARG A 163 -12.54 17.03 -10.82
CA ARG A 163 -11.60 16.07 -10.26
C ARG A 163 -10.38 15.91 -11.16
N GLN A 164 -9.21 15.89 -10.57
CA GLN A 164 -7.94 15.68 -11.25
C GLN A 164 -7.08 14.68 -10.51
N LEU A 165 -6.37 13.81 -11.27
CA LEU A 165 -5.31 12.98 -10.73
C LEU A 165 -4.01 13.77 -10.66
N VAL A 166 -3.35 13.73 -9.52
CA VAL A 166 -2.09 14.46 -9.28
C VAL A 166 -1.12 13.58 -8.51
N HIS A 167 0.17 13.83 -8.63
CA HIS A 167 1.16 13.18 -7.76
C HIS A 167 0.89 13.54 -6.29
N ASN A 168 1.08 12.59 -5.40
CA ASN A 168 0.88 12.82 -3.97
C ASN A 168 1.73 13.98 -3.42
N ASN A 169 2.96 14.15 -3.92
CA ASN A 169 3.82 15.27 -3.53
C ASN A 169 3.28 16.62 -4.02
N CYS A 170 2.74 16.67 -5.24
CA CYS A 170 2.11 17.86 -5.79
C CYS A 170 0.84 18.22 -5.01
N TYR A 171 0.01 17.23 -4.68
CA TYR A 171 -1.16 17.40 -3.84
C TYR A 171 -0.84 18.01 -2.46
N LYS A 172 0.20 17.48 -1.80
CA LYS A 172 0.63 17.99 -0.50
C LYS A 172 1.16 19.42 -0.57
N ARG A 173 1.89 19.79 -1.64
CA ARG A 173 2.36 21.15 -1.86
C ARG A 173 1.19 22.10 -2.09
N ASN A 174 0.23 21.72 -2.93
CA ASN A 174 -0.94 22.56 -3.22
C ASN A 174 -1.77 22.83 -1.95
N LYS A 175 -1.97 21.81 -1.08
CA LYS A 175 -2.66 21.99 0.21
C LYS A 175 -1.93 22.83 1.25
N ARG A 176 -0.63 23.07 1.09
CA ARG A 176 0.12 23.96 1.99
C ARG A 176 0.07 25.41 1.56
N ASN A 177 -0.26 25.65 0.30
CA ASN A 177 -0.29 26.98 -0.32
C ASN A 177 -1.73 27.54 -0.45
N CYS A 178 -2.74 26.77 -0.02
CA CYS A 178 -4.12 27.19 0.20
C CYS A 178 -4.41 27.27 1.71
#